data_c1394d547f7f36f5cc5c675be4b7b55b
#
_entry.id   c1394d547f7f36f5cc5c675be4b7b55b
#
_cell.length_a   1.000
_cell.length_b   1.000
_cell.length_c   1.000
_cell.angle_alpha   90.00
_cell.angle_beta   90.00
_cell.angle_gamma   90.00
#
_symmetry.space_group_name_H-M   'P 1'
#
loop_
_entity.id
_entity.type
_entity.pdbx_description
1 polymer ?
#
loop_
_entity_poly.entity_id
_entity_poly.type
_entity_poly.pdbx_seq_one_letter_code
_entity_poly.pdbx_strand_id
1 'polypeptide(L)'
;MQGGVKAELDINALLVKRGTIHATSLRTRPLEQKADVCAQVQRFVWPWIEAGIVAPVIDRVLPISEAAAGHIALKSGEATGKILLAI
;
A
#
# COMPACT_ATOMS: atom_id res chain seq x y z
N MET A 1 -7.93 -4.51 -6.10
CA MET A 1 -7.54 -3.18 -6.63
C MET A 1 -8.66 -2.21 -6.31
N GLN A 2 -8.37 -1.14 -5.60
CA GLN A 2 -9.40 -0.20 -5.10
C GLN A 2 -10.03 0.64 -6.22
N GLY A 3 -9.28 0.99 -7.26
CA GLY A 3 -9.76 1.78 -8.42
C GLY A 3 -10.30 0.97 -9.60
N GLY A 4 -10.52 -0.32 -9.43
CA GLY A 4 -10.96 -1.20 -10.52
C GLY A 4 -9.80 -1.92 -11.21
N VAL A 5 -10.14 -2.71 -12.25
CA VAL A 5 -9.18 -3.58 -12.95
C VAL A 5 -8.83 -3.07 -14.36
N LYS A 6 -9.46 -1.98 -14.80
CA LYS A 6 -9.21 -1.33 -16.10
C LYS A 6 -9.06 0.16 -15.90
N ALA A 7 -8.18 0.77 -16.67
CA ALA A 7 -7.97 2.21 -16.72
C ALA A 7 -7.59 2.64 -18.13
N GLU A 8 -7.90 3.88 -18.50
CA GLU A 8 -7.38 4.53 -19.69
C GLU A 8 -6.00 5.13 -19.39
N LEU A 9 -5.10 5.03 -20.35
CA LEU A 9 -3.76 5.56 -20.24
C LEU A 9 -3.49 6.52 -21.39
N ASP A 10 -3.11 7.75 -21.08
CA ASP A 10 -2.59 8.71 -22.06
C ASP A 10 -1.12 8.39 -22.37
N ILE A 11 -0.92 7.72 -23.51
CA ILE A 11 0.41 7.31 -23.97
C ILE A 11 1.28 8.53 -24.32
N ASN A 12 0.67 9.62 -24.83
CA ASN A 12 1.42 10.83 -25.15
C ASN A 12 1.96 11.53 -23.89
N ALA A 13 1.15 11.60 -22.84
CA ALA A 13 1.60 12.12 -21.55
C ALA A 13 2.73 11.28 -20.95
N LEU A 14 2.67 9.96 -21.11
CA LEU A 14 3.74 9.06 -20.68
C LEU A 14 5.03 9.28 -21.46
N LEU A 15 4.91 9.43 -22.79
CA LEU A 15 6.04 9.68 -23.69
C LEU A 15 6.76 11.00 -23.36
N VAL A 16 6.00 12.09 -23.24
CA VAL A 16 6.55 13.42 -22.92
C VAL A 16 7.29 13.43 -21.59
N LYS A 17 6.78 12.71 -20.60
CA LYS A 17 7.42 12.57 -19.28
C LYS A 17 8.54 11.53 -19.25
N ARG A 18 8.81 10.81 -20.35
CA ARG A 18 9.73 9.67 -20.39
C ARG A 18 9.46 8.67 -19.26
N GLY A 19 8.17 8.47 -18.96
CA GLY A 19 7.72 7.65 -17.86
C GLY A 19 7.78 6.16 -18.17
N THR A 20 7.76 5.36 -17.14
CA THR A 20 7.71 3.89 -17.23
C THR A 20 6.58 3.38 -16.35
N ILE A 21 5.88 2.35 -16.82
CA ILE A 21 4.85 1.65 -16.03
C ILE A 21 5.36 0.27 -15.71
N HIS A 22 5.40 -0.06 -14.42
CA HIS A 22 5.75 -1.37 -13.91
C HIS A 22 4.53 -2.00 -13.23
N ALA A 23 4.23 -3.24 -13.59
CA ALA A 23 3.23 -4.04 -12.90
C ALA A 23 3.91 -5.07 -12.00
N THR A 24 3.48 -5.15 -10.75
CA THR A 24 3.98 -6.14 -9.80
C THR A 24 2.88 -6.64 -8.88
N SER A 25 3.02 -7.86 -8.40
CA SER A 25 2.12 -8.45 -7.41
C SER A 25 2.93 -9.36 -6.49
N LEU A 26 2.82 -9.15 -5.19
CA LEU A 26 3.45 -10.03 -4.21
C LEU A 26 2.67 -11.35 -4.04
N ARG A 27 1.33 -11.29 -4.15
CA ARG A 27 0.45 -12.43 -3.85
C ARG A 27 0.76 -13.65 -4.69
N THR A 28 1.03 -13.48 -5.98
CA THR A 28 1.23 -14.56 -6.95
C THR A 28 2.68 -15.02 -7.08
N ARG A 29 3.62 -14.39 -6.38
CA ARG A 29 5.03 -14.80 -6.41
C ARG A 29 5.24 -16.14 -5.70
N PRO A 30 6.22 -16.96 -6.13
CA PRO A 30 6.67 -18.14 -5.39
C PRO A 30 7.06 -17.79 -3.95
N LEU A 31 6.92 -18.76 -3.04
CA LEU A 31 7.13 -18.54 -1.61
C LEU A 31 8.56 -18.06 -1.30
N GLU A 32 9.54 -18.62 -1.98
CA GLU A 32 10.96 -18.22 -1.86
C GLU A 32 11.20 -16.76 -2.23
N GLN A 33 10.55 -16.26 -3.30
CA GLN A 33 10.65 -14.85 -3.69
C GLN A 33 9.96 -13.93 -2.67
N LYS A 34 8.86 -14.38 -2.07
CA LYS A 34 8.20 -13.64 -0.99
C LYS A 34 9.09 -13.55 0.24
N ALA A 35 9.73 -14.66 0.60
CA ALA A 35 10.65 -14.72 1.73
C ALA A 35 11.84 -13.77 1.52
N ASP A 36 12.42 -13.76 0.30
CA ASP A 36 13.52 -12.85 -0.04
C ASP A 36 13.10 -11.38 0.07
N VAL A 37 11.93 -11.01 -0.50
CA VAL A 37 11.40 -9.65 -0.37
C VAL A 37 11.21 -9.25 1.09
N CYS A 38 10.64 -10.13 1.93
CA CYS A 38 10.47 -9.86 3.35
C CYS A 38 11.82 -9.69 4.07
N ALA A 39 12.81 -10.52 3.77
CA ALA A 39 14.15 -10.41 4.35
C ALA A 39 14.83 -9.10 3.96
N GLN A 40 14.70 -8.66 2.70
CA GLN A 40 15.24 -7.38 2.25
C GLN A 40 14.54 -6.19 2.91
N VAL A 41 13.21 -6.23 3.06
CA VAL A 41 12.46 -5.19 3.80
C VAL A 41 12.92 -5.13 5.25
N GLN A 42 13.06 -6.26 5.92
CA GLN A 42 13.55 -6.32 7.30
C GLN A 42 14.97 -5.75 7.41
N ARG A 43 15.85 -6.08 6.47
CA ARG A 43 17.25 -5.64 6.49
C ARG A 43 17.41 -4.15 6.20
N PHE A 44 16.67 -3.61 5.23
CA PHE A 44 16.91 -2.25 4.73
C PHE A 44 15.87 -1.23 5.20
N VAL A 45 14.60 -1.62 5.31
CA VAL A 45 13.51 -0.69 5.63
C VAL A 45 13.25 -0.61 7.14
N TRP A 46 13.38 -1.72 7.84
CA TRP A 46 13.13 -1.76 9.30
C TRP A 46 13.99 -0.75 10.09
N PRO A 47 15.30 -0.63 9.83
CA PRO A 47 16.12 0.40 10.48
C PRO A 47 15.64 1.83 10.22
N TRP A 48 15.06 2.10 9.05
CA TRP A 48 14.50 3.44 8.76
C TRP A 48 13.22 3.71 9.55
N ILE A 49 12.41 2.69 9.80
CA ILE A 49 11.22 2.80 10.64
C ILE A 49 11.65 3.07 12.09
N GLU A 50 12.62 2.33 12.60
CA GLU A 50 13.16 2.51 13.95
C GLU A 50 13.78 3.89 14.16
N ALA A 51 14.44 4.41 13.13
CA ALA A 51 15.02 5.76 13.13
C ALA A 51 13.98 6.88 12.88
N GLY A 52 12.70 6.55 12.65
CA GLY A 52 11.64 7.52 12.35
C GLY A 52 11.74 8.19 10.98
N ILE A 53 12.63 7.71 10.09
CA ILE A 53 12.78 8.22 8.72
C ILE A 53 11.59 7.81 7.85
N VAL A 54 11.06 6.61 8.09
CA VAL A 54 9.88 6.06 7.43
C VAL A 54 8.80 5.83 8.46
N ALA A 55 7.64 6.44 8.26
CA ALA A 55 6.47 6.21 9.11
C ALA A 55 5.23 6.00 8.23
N PRO A 56 4.32 5.09 8.62
CA PRO A 56 3.03 4.96 7.95
C PRO A 56 2.17 6.19 8.23
N VAL A 57 1.45 6.65 7.21
CA VAL A 57 0.39 7.65 7.41
C VAL A 57 -0.81 6.94 8.01
N ILE A 58 -1.24 7.36 9.19
CA ILE A 58 -2.40 6.83 9.90
C ILE A 58 -3.51 7.87 9.80
N ASP A 59 -4.62 7.49 9.18
CA ASP A 59 -5.80 8.34 9.03
C ASP A 59 -6.56 8.41 10.36
N ARG A 60 -6.89 7.26 10.92
CA ARG A 60 -7.62 7.14 12.18
C ARG A 60 -7.37 5.81 12.89
N VAL A 61 -7.66 5.80 14.18
CA VAL A 61 -7.69 4.60 15.01
C VAL A 61 -9.12 4.40 15.48
N LEU A 62 -9.68 3.21 15.28
CA LEU A 62 -11.04 2.84 15.68
C LEU A 62 -10.96 1.65 16.66
N PRO A 63 -11.88 1.53 17.60
CA PRO A 63 -12.00 0.30 18.38
C PRO A 63 -12.39 -0.87 17.45
N ILE A 64 -11.98 -2.09 17.80
CA ILE A 64 -12.26 -3.29 16.98
C ILE A 64 -13.76 -3.49 16.72
N SER A 65 -14.61 -3.07 17.65
CA SER A 65 -16.07 -3.09 17.51
C SER A 65 -16.60 -2.25 16.34
N GLU A 66 -15.81 -1.25 15.88
CA GLU A 66 -16.16 -0.37 14.76
C GLU A 66 -15.46 -0.78 13.44
N ALA A 67 -14.96 -2.00 13.34
CA ALA A 67 -14.29 -2.49 12.13
C ALA A 67 -15.14 -2.32 10.86
N ALA A 68 -16.46 -2.48 10.94
CA ALA A 68 -17.37 -2.26 9.82
C ALA A 68 -17.32 -0.80 9.31
N ALA A 69 -17.30 0.18 10.22
CA ALA A 69 -17.16 1.60 9.86
C ALA A 69 -15.80 1.88 9.19
N GLY A 70 -14.72 1.27 9.69
CA GLY A 70 -13.40 1.34 9.08
C GLY A 70 -13.37 0.80 7.64
N HIS A 71 -14.03 -0.32 7.38
CA HIS A 71 -14.15 -0.87 6.04
C HIS A 71 -14.97 0.03 5.10
N ILE A 72 -16.03 0.65 5.59
CA ILE A 72 -16.85 1.59 4.82
C ILE A 72 -16.02 2.81 4.43
N ALA A 73 -15.31 3.43 5.38
CA ALA A 73 -14.46 4.59 5.13
C ALA A 73 -13.33 4.28 4.13
N LEU A 74 -12.73 3.08 4.22
CA LEU A 74 -11.70 2.65 3.26
C LEU A 74 -12.30 2.44 1.86
N LYS A 75 -13.49 1.86 1.76
CA LYS A 75 -14.15 1.57 0.49
C LYS A 75 -14.67 2.84 -0.20
N SER A 76 -15.12 3.84 0.56
CA SER A 76 -15.60 5.12 0.01
C SER A 76 -14.47 6.00 -0.54
N GLY A 77 -13.20 5.68 -0.22
CA GLY A 77 -12.05 6.51 -0.58
C GLY A 77 -11.86 7.75 0.30
N GLU A 78 -12.61 7.85 1.38
CA GLU A 78 -12.54 8.96 2.33
C GLU A 78 -11.23 8.96 3.14
N ALA A 79 -10.69 7.77 3.43
CA ALA A 79 -9.50 7.62 4.25
C ALA A 79 -8.21 7.90 3.46
N THR A 80 -7.32 8.71 4.04
CA THR A 80 -5.97 8.96 3.53
C THR A 80 -4.93 8.29 4.43
N GLY A 81 -4.45 7.12 4.02
CA GLY A 81 -3.50 6.33 4.79
C GLY A 81 -4.11 5.05 5.36
N LYS A 82 -3.67 4.66 6.56
CA LYS A 82 -4.10 3.42 7.23
C LYS A 82 -5.17 3.71 8.28
N ILE A 83 -6.17 2.84 8.32
CA ILE A 83 -7.12 2.78 9.43
C ILE A 83 -6.65 1.66 10.35
N LEU A 84 -6.37 1.98 11.61
CA LEU A 84 -5.98 1.01 12.63
C LEU A 84 -7.20 0.59 13.44
N LEU A 85 -7.22 -0.67 13.86
CA LEU A 85 -8.20 -1.19 14.80
C LEU A 85 -7.49 -1.50 16.11
N ALA A 86 -7.92 -0.85 17.18
CA ALA A 86 -7.43 -1.11 18.53
C ALA A 86 -8.27 -2.21 19.21
N ILE A 87 -7.61 -3.10 19.93
CA ILE A 87 -8.20 -4.19 20.71
C ILE A 87 -8.37 -3.72 22.15
#